data_5094f50283918f5e6e66dc2c22b16123
#
_entry.id   5094f50283918f5e6e66dc2c22b16123
#
_cell.length_a   1.000
_cell.length_b   1.000
_cell.length_c   1.000
_cell.angle_alpha   90.00
_cell.angle_beta   90.00
_cell.angle_gamma   90.00
#
_symmetry.space_group_name_H-M   'P 1'
#
loop_
_entity.id
_entity.type
_entity.pdbx_description
1 polymer ?
#
loop_
_entity_poly.entity_id
_entity_poly.type
_entity_poly.pdbx_seq_one_letter_code
_entity_poly.pdbx_strand_id
1 'polypeptide(L)'
;MLDHLSPGQPVDLVGHSMGGNVAMMYAGVRPERIRRLVNLEGFGLPATRPAQAPTRLAQWLDEIKALRRGELDLKTYDSADGVAGRLMKTNPRLGADKAAWLAQHWAAPDAQGRWAVPGDAAHKVVNPQLYRVDEALAIYARISAPVLSVIASDDSLGQWWKGKFTLAEHRERMQHVPQLTEARIEDAGHMLQHDQP
;
A
#
# COMPACT_ATOMS: atom_id res chain seq x y z
N MET A 1 1.97 -16.80 -3.44
CA MET A 1 1.32 -16.74 -2.10
C MET A 1 -0.10 -17.28 -2.15
N LEU A 2 -1.05 -16.70 -2.90
CA LEU A 2 -2.44 -17.21 -2.93
C LEU A 2 -2.54 -18.67 -3.43
N ASP A 3 -1.74 -19.06 -4.39
CA ASP A 3 -1.72 -20.46 -4.87
C ASP A 3 -1.22 -21.46 -3.81
N HIS A 4 -0.43 -20.98 -2.84
CA HIS A 4 0.01 -21.79 -1.71
C HIS A 4 -1.05 -21.84 -0.59
N LEU A 5 -1.68 -20.69 -0.29
CA LEU A 5 -2.63 -20.58 0.83
C LEU A 5 -4.04 -21.08 0.46
N SER A 6 -4.44 -20.93 -0.79
CA SER A 6 -5.77 -21.31 -1.32
C SER A 6 -5.64 -21.83 -2.75
N PRO A 7 -5.11 -23.07 -2.93
CA PRO A 7 -4.87 -23.63 -4.26
C PRO A 7 -6.16 -23.72 -5.07
N GLY A 8 -6.20 -23.02 -6.20
CA GLY A 8 -7.31 -23.09 -7.16
C GLY A 8 -8.66 -22.54 -6.69
N GLN A 9 -8.80 -22.09 -5.44
CA GLN A 9 -10.06 -21.56 -4.91
C GLN A 9 -10.11 -20.05 -4.93
N PRO A 10 -11.26 -19.42 -5.27
CA PRO A 10 -11.46 -18.00 -5.12
C PRO A 10 -11.43 -17.55 -3.64
N VAL A 11 -10.86 -16.40 -3.37
CA VAL A 11 -10.74 -15.83 -2.03
C VAL A 11 -11.48 -14.50 -1.92
N ASP A 12 -11.86 -14.13 -0.69
CA ASP A 12 -12.16 -12.75 -0.33
C ASP A 12 -10.84 -12.07 0.03
N LEU A 13 -10.57 -10.94 -0.61
CA LEU A 13 -9.29 -10.26 -0.47
C LEU A 13 -9.49 -8.86 0.10
N VAL A 14 -8.73 -8.53 1.12
CA VAL A 14 -8.69 -7.18 1.69
C VAL A 14 -7.27 -6.64 1.54
N GLY A 15 -7.15 -5.43 1.02
CA GLY A 15 -5.86 -4.76 0.90
C GLY A 15 -5.93 -3.32 1.40
N HIS A 16 -4.93 -2.90 2.18
CA HIS A 16 -4.80 -1.54 2.65
C HIS A 16 -3.62 -0.83 1.95
N SER A 17 -3.81 0.41 1.54
CA SER A 17 -2.76 1.25 0.97
C SER A 17 -2.08 0.58 -0.24
N MET A 18 -0.77 0.36 -0.20
CA MET A 18 -0.04 -0.40 -1.22
C MET A 18 -0.61 -1.81 -1.42
N GLY A 19 -1.03 -2.48 -0.33
CA GLY A 19 -1.70 -3.78 -0.42
C GLY A 19 -3.04 -3.71 -1.15
N GLY A 20 -3.78 -2.61 -1.00
CA GLY A 20 -4.98 -2.31 -1.78
C GLY A 20 -4.69 -2.18 -3.27
N ASN A 21 -3.64 -1.44 -3.63
CA ASN A 21 -3.20 -1.31 -5.02
C ASN A 21 -2.80 -2.67 -5.62
N VAL A 22 -2.04 -3.48 -4.88
CA VAL A 22 -1.66 -4.84 -5.32
C VAL A 22 -2.88 -5.73 -5.49
N ALA A 23 -3.83 -5.68 -4.55
CA ALA A 23 -5.06 -6.46 -4.60
C ALA A 23 -5.95 -6.09 -5.81
N MET A 24 -6.09 -4.79 -6.11
CA MET A 24 -6.80 -4.31 -7.30
C MET A 24 -6.16 -4.82 -8.60
N MET A 25 -4.84 -4.69 -8.71
CA MET A 25 -4.10 -5.18 -9.89
C MET A 25 -4.25 -6.70 -10.03
N TYR A 26 -4.10 -7.46 -8.94
CA TYR A 26 -4.25 -8.91 -8.98
C TYR A 26 -5.65 -9.34 -9.38
N ALA A 27 -6.68 -8.66 -8.86
CA ALA A 27 -8.07 -8.97 -9.17
C ALA A 27 -8.42 -8.80 -10.67
N GLY A 28 -7.80 -7.84 -11.36
CA GLY A 28 -7.99 -7.69 -12.80
C GLY A 28 -7.12 -8.63 -13.66
N VAL A 29 -5.97 -9.06 -13.13
CA VAL A 29 -5.08 -10.02 -13.81
C VAL A 29 -5.57 -11.46 -13.65
N ARG A 30 -6.16 -11.79 -12.50
CA ARG A 30 -6.69 -13.10 -12.15
C ARG A 30 -8.11 -13.01 -11.58
N PRO A 31 -9.10 -12.53 -12.37
CA PRO A 31 -10.45 -12.27 -11.87
C PRO A 31 -11.12 -13.52 -11.31
N GLU A 32 -10.83 -14.69 -11.85
CA GLU A 32 -11.37 -15.98 -11.42
C GLU A 32 -10.92 -16.38 -10.00
N ARG A 33 -9.87 -15.73 -9.47
CA ARG A 33 -9.30 -16.03 -8.14
C ARG A 33 -9.89 -15.16 -7.04
N ILE A 34 -10.71 -14.18 -7.37
CA ILE A 34 -11.26 -13.23 -6.40
C ILE A 34 -12.79 -13.35 -6.37
N ARG A 35 -13.31 -13.64 -5.18
CA ARG A 35 -14.76 -13.70 -4.93
C ARG A 35 -15.30 -12.33 -4.52
N ARG A 36 -14.60 -11.61 -3.66
CA ARG A 36 -14.90 -10.24 -3.20
C ARG A 36 -13.61 -9.51 -2.92
N LEU A 37 -13.59 -8.20 -3.15
CA LEU A 37 -12.42 -7.36 -2.91
C LEU A 37 -12.80 -6.16 -2.04
N VAL A 38 -12.02 -5.91 -1.01
CA VAL A 38 -12.07 -4.68 -0.22
C VAL A 38 -10.75 -3.94 -0.40
N ASN A 39 -10.84 -2.71 -0.90
CA ASN A 39 -9.72 -1.79 -1.07
C ASN A 39 -9.82 -0.67 -0.03
N LEU A 40 -8.94 -0.68 0.97
CA LEU A 40 -8.85 0.33 2.02
C LEU A 40 -7.75 1.34 1.65
N GLU A 41 -8.12 2.57 1.28
CA GLU A 41 -7.16 3.66 0.98
C GLU A 41 -6.09 3.30 -0.08
N GLY A 42 -6.37 2.36 -0.98
CA GLY A 42 -5.49 1.99 -2.09
C GLY A 42 -5.82 2.81 -3.33
N PHE A 43 -5.18 3.96 -3.48
CA PHE A 43 -5.53 4.96 -4.49
C PHE A 43 -4.84 4.76 -5.85
N GLY A 44 -3.84 3.88 -5.94
CA GLY A 44 -2.92 3.88 -7.07
C GLY A 44 -1.86 4.97 -6.94
N LEU A 45 -1.30 5.38 -8.06
CA LEU A 45 -0.24 6.38 -8.11
C LEU A 45 -0.58 7.48 -9.14
N PRO A 46 0.02 8.67 -9.03
CA PRO A 46 -0.07 9.68 -10.08
C PRO A 46 0.37 9.15 -11.44
N ALA A 47 -0.20 9.66 -12.50
CA ALA A 47 0.23 9.35 -13.86
C ALA A 47 1.70 9.72 -14.07
N THR A 48 2.42 8.87 -14.77
CA THR A 48 3.81 9.14 -15.16
C THR A 48 3.91 9.44 -16.66
N ARG A 49 5.00 10.07 -17.07
CA ARG A 49 5.28 10.41 -18.48
C ARG A 49 6.49 9.62 -18.98
N PRO A 50 6.53 9.17 -20.23
CA PRO A 50 7.65 8.42 -20.81
C PRO A 50 9.02 9.10 -20.61
N ALA A 51 9.08 10.43 -20.64
CA ALA A 51 10.31 11.20 -20.41
C ALA A 51 10.93 10.97 -19.01
N GLN A 52 10.20 10.41 -18.06
CA GLN A 52 10.73 10.07 -16.73
C GLN A 52 11.47 8.72 -16.71
N ALA A 53 11.33 7.89 -17.74
CA ALA A 53 11.91 6.55 -17.76
C ALA A 53 13.45 6.53 -17.63
N PRO A 54 14.23 7.35 -18.34
CA PRO A 54 15.69 7.31 -18.22
C PRO A 54 16.17 7.59 -16.78
N THR A 55 15.64 8.62 -16.14
CA THR A 55 15.97 8.96 -14.75
C THR A 55 15.53 7.88 -13.76
N ARG A 56 14.33 7.31 -13.99
CA ARG A 56 13.79 6.24 -13.15
C ARG A 56 14.66 4.98 -13.23
N LEU A 57 15.08 4.59 -14.41
CA LEU A 57 15.94 3.43 -14.63
C LEU A 57 17.35 3.64 -14.06
N ALA A 58 17.93 4.84 -14.22
CA ALA A 58 19.21 5.17 -13.60
C ALA A 58 19.15 5.06 -12.07
N GLN A 59 18.15 5.66 -11.45
CA GLN A 59 17.91 5.58 -10.01
C GLN A 59 17.77 4.11 -9.54
N TRP A 60 16.95 3.32 -10.25
CA TRP A 60 16.79 1.90 -9.94
C TRP A 60 18.12 1.12 -10.02
N LEU A 61 18.93 1.36 -11.03
CA LEU A 61 20.25 0.71 -11.17
C LEU A 61 21.18 1.06 -10.00
N ASP A 62 21.17 2.30 -9.55
CA ASP A 62 22.01 2.74 -8.45
C ASP A 62 21.53 2.17 -7.11
N GLU A 63 20.21 2.18 -6.86
CA GLU A 63 19.61 1.61 -5.65
C GLU A 63 19.78 0.08 -5.58
N ILE A 64 19.68 -0.65 -6.69
CA ILE A 64 19.95 -2.11 -6.72
C ILE A 64 21.43 -2.39 -6.41
N LYS A 65 22.36 -1.58 -6.89
CA LYS A 65 23.77 -1.72 -6.54
C LYS A 65 23.99 -1.47 -5.04
N ALA A 66 23.38 -0.42 -4.50
CA ALA A 66 23.45 -0.10 -3.08
C ALA A 66 22.86 -1.24 -2.21
N LEU A 67 21.69 -1.78 -2.61
CA LEU A 67 21.10 -2.93 -1.93
C LEU A 67 22.02 -4.15 -1.92
N ARG A 68 22.65 -4.49 -3.06
CA ARG A 68 23.58 -5.62 -3.17
C ARG A 68 24.86 -5.44 -2.37
N ARG A 69 25.25 -4.20 -2.07
CA ARG A 69 26.38 -3.89 -1.17
C ARG A 69 26.00 -3.83 0.29
N GLY A 70 24.70 -4.06 0.64
CA GLY A 70 24.21 -3.95 2.02
C GLY A 70 24.15 -2.51 2.53
N GLU A 71 24.04 -1.52 1.65
CA GLU A 71 23.95 -0.09 2.00
C GLU A 71 22.51 0.37 2.24
N LEU A 72 21.53 -0.47 1.94
CA LEU A 72 20.11 -0.21 2.16
C LEU A 72 19.57 -1.15 3.23
N ASP A 73 19.37 -0.61 4.43
CA ASP A 73 18.82 -1.36 5.56
C ASP A 73 17.47 -0.81 6.00
N LEU A 74 16.65 -1.67 6.62
CA LEU A 74 15.47 -1.24 7.34
C LEU A 74 15.87 -0.49 8.61
N LYS A 75 15.02 0.45 9.01
CA LYS A 75 15.25 1.20 10.24
C LYS A 75 15.09 0.31 11.46
N THR A 76 16.08 0.32 12.34
CA THR A 76 16.06 -0.34 13.64
C THR A 76 15.89 0.67 14.77
N TYR A 77 15.48 0.18 15.95
CA TYR A 77 15.22 0.93 17.16
C TYR A 77 15.82 0.19 18.37
N ASP A 78 16.09 0.90 19.45
CA ASP A 78 16.68 0.28 20.65
C ASP A 78 15.64 -0.54 21.46
N SER A 79 14.35 -0.27 21.25
CA SER A 79 13.25 -0.94 21.95
C SER A 79 11.96 -0.94 21.13
N ALA A 80 10.97 -1.70 21.58
CA ALA A 80 9.60 -1.64 21.07
C ALA A 80 8.99 -0.24 21.20
N ASP A 81 9.35 0.52 22.24
CA ASP A 81 8.87 1.90 22.42
C ASP A 81 9.33 2.83 21.30
N GLY A 82 10.55 2.62 20.80
CA GLY A 82 11.05 3.33 19.61
C GLY A 82 10.20 3.05 18.37
N VAL A 83 9.72 1.81 18.21
CA VAL A 83 8.78 1.44 17.16
C VAL A 83 7.42 2.10 17.40
N ALA A 84 6.88 2.05 18.63
CA ALA A 84 5.62 2.70 18.99
C ALA A 84 5.65 4.21 18.71
N GLY A 85 6.72 4.90 19.10
CA GLY A 85 6.94 6.31 18.77
C GLY A 85 6.94 6.58 17.27
N ARG A 86 7.51 5.68 16.46
CA ARG A 86 7.47 5.77 15.00
C ARG A 86 6.05 5.60 14.45
N LEU A 87 5.27 4.66 14.99
CA LEU A 87 3.88 4.44 14.57
C LEU A 87 3.02 5.68 14.86
N MET A 88 3.13 6.27 16.06
CA MET A 88 2.43 7.51 16.42
C MET A 88 2.84 8.69 15.53
N LYS A 89 4.13 8.80 15.17
CA LYS A 89 4.59 9.83 14.23
C LYS A 89 3.99 9.66 12.84
N THR A 90 3.74 8.42 12.42
CA THR A 90 3.16 8.12 11.10
C THR A 90 1.64 8.29 11.10
N ASN A 91 0.98 7.93 12.20
CA ASN A 91 -0.44 8.15 12.43
C ASN A 91 -0.64 8.95 13.73
N PRO A 92 -0.82 10.28 13.67
CA PRO A 92 -1.02 11.12 14.86
C PRO A 92 -2.32 10.81 15.63
N ARG A 93 -3.27 10.09 15.03
CA ARG A 93 -4.50 9.63 15.68
C ARG A 93 -4.30 8.40 16.56
N LEU A 94 -3.15 7.72 16.42
CA LEU A 94 -2.87 6.48 17.15
C LEU A 94 -2.52 6.78 18.61
N GLY A 95 -3.35 6.31 19.54
CA GLY A 95 -3.09 6.41 20.98
C GLY A 95 -1.88 5.59 21.42
N ALA A 96 -1.22 6.03 22.50
CA ALA A 96 0.02 5.44 23.02
C ALA A 96 -0.13 3.94 23.35
N ASP A 97 -1.23 3.55 24.01
CA ASP A 97 -1.48 2.15 24.39
C ASP A 97 -1.62 1.25 23.17
N LYS A 98 -2.38 1.69 22.16
CA LYS A 98 -2.52 0.95 20.88
C LYS A 98 -1.19 0.91 20.14
N ALA A 99 -0.41 1.99 20.13
CA ALA A 99 0.91 2.03 19.50
C ALA A 99 1.89 1.05 20.17
N ALA A 100 1.90 0.99 21.51
CA ALA A 100 2.71 0.05 22.26
C ALA A 100 2.30 -1.40 21.95
N TRP A 101 1.00 -1.67 21.94
CA TRP A 101 0.48 -3.00 21.58
C TRP A 101 0.88 -3.39 20.13
N LEU A 102 0.68 -2.52 19.16
CA LEU A 102 1.07 -2.76 17.78
C LEU A 102 2.59 -3.01 17.64
N ALA A 103 3.41 -2.25 18.34
CA ALA A 103 4.86 -2.40 18.29
C ALA A 103 5.31 -3.79 18.74
N GLN A 104 4.69 -4.35 19.78
CA GLN A 104 4.98 -5.70 20.29
C GLN A 104 4.59 -6.80 19.31
N HIS A 105 3.58 -6.56 18.45
CA HIS A 105 3.06 -7.54 17.50
C HIS A 105 3.65 -7.40 16.09
N TRP A 106 4.06 -6.18 15.72
CA TRP A 106 4.56 -5.88 14.38
C TRP A 106 6.07 -5.85 14.27
N ALA A 107 6.76 -5.75 15.39
CA ALA A 107 8.21 -5.71 15.41
C ALA A 107 8.78 -6.86 16.24
N ALA A 108 10.02 -7.19 15.97
CA ALA A 108 10.79 -8.18 16.72
C ALA A 108 12.23 -7.69 16.89
N PRO A 109 12.92 -8.11 17.97
CA PRO A 109 14.33 -7.87 18.10
C PRO A 109 15.12 -8.76 17.13
N ASP A 110 16.16 -8.21 16.54
CA ASP A 110 17.19 -8.96 15.81
C ASP A 110 18.19 -9.64 16.74
N ALA A 111 19.19 -10.32 16.18
CA ALA A 111 20.23 -11.01 16.94
C ALA A 111 21.09 -10.08 17.81
N GLN A 112 21.08 -8.78 17.55
CA GLN A 112 21.77 -7.73 18.31
C GLN A 112 20.85 -7.04 19.32
N GLY A 113 19.59 -7.51 19.44
CA GLY A 113 18.58 -6.92 20.33
C GLY A 113 17.94 -5.63 19.80
N ARG A 114 18.20 -5.25 18.55
CA ARG A 114 17.62 -4.09 17.90
C ARG A 114 16.24 -4.42 17.35
N TRP A 115 15.27 -3.59 17.63
CA TRP A 115 13.89 -3.80 17.20
C TRP A 115 13.66 -3.27 15.78
N ALA A 116 13.02 -4.08 14.93
CA ALA A 116 12.61 -3.69 13.59
C ALA A 116 11.26 -4.27 13.23
N VAL A 117 10.49 -3.56 12.40
CA VAL A 117 9.35 -4.17 11.71
C VAL A 117 9.92 -5.08 10.63
N PRO A 118 9.60 -6.40 10.63
CA PRO A 118 10.12 -7.33 9.65
C PRO A 118 9.79 -6.91 8.22
N GLY A 119 10.75 -7.01 7.34
CA GLY A 119 10.60 -6.64 5.95
C GLY A 119 11.88 -6.93 5.16
N ASP A 120 11.82 -6.66 3.87
CA ASP A 120 12.97 -6.75 2.98
C ASP A 120 13.42 -5.33 2.60
N ALA A 121 14.70 -5.02 2.73
CA ALA A 121 15.28 -3.75 2.32
C ALA A 121 15.05 -3.44 0.83
N ALA A 122 14.83 -4.46 -0.01
CA ALA A 122 14.45 -4.32 -1.40
C ALA A 122 13.17 -3.49 -1.61
N HIS A 123 12.28 -3.41 -0.62
CA HIS A 123 11.10 -2.54 -0.68
C HIS A 123 11.42 -1.04 -0.73
N LYS A 124 12.66 -0.65 -0.41
CA LYS A 124 13.13 0.74 -0.57
C LYS A 124 13.59 1.07 -1.99
N VAL A 125 13.87 0.05 -2.78
CA VAL A 125 14.30 0.23 -4.18
C VAL A 125 13.12 0.72 -5.01
N VAL A 126 13.34 1.78 -5.76
CA VAL A 126 12.32 2.33 -6.65
C VAL A 126 11.90 1.29 -7.71
N ASN A 127 10.60 1.23 -8.01
CA ASN A 127 10.16 0.38 -9.12
C ASN A 127 10.70 0.92 -10.45
N PRO A 128 11.42 0.11 -11.26
CA PRO A 128 11.96 0.54 -12.55
C PRO A 128 10.88 0.90 -13.57
N GLN A 129 9.70 0.26 -13.46
CA GLN A 129 8.60 0.52 -14.36
C GLN A 129 7.87 1.81 -13.97
N LEU A 130 7.54 2.61 -14.96
CA LEU A 130 6.66 3.75 -14.78
C LEU A 130 5.23 3.27 -14.48
N TYR A 131 4.50 4.02 -13.64
CA TYR A 131 3.09 3.73 -13.42
C TYR A 131 2.26 4.21 -14.62
N ARG A 132 1.76 3.26 -15.38
CA ARG A 132 0.95 3.49 -16.57
C ARG A 132 -0.54 3.43 -16.18
N VAL A 133 -1.19 4.58 -16.23
CA VAL A 133 -2.61 4.68 -15.87
C VAL A 133 -3.47 3.90 -16.86
N ASP A 134 -3.19 3.99 -18.15
CA ASP A 134 -3.88 3.26 -19.20
C ASP A 134 -3.85 1.73 -18.98
N GLU A 135 -2.71 1.19 -18.57
CA GLU A 135 -2.59 -0.23 -18.21
C GLU A 135 -3.41 -0.57 -16.95
N ALA A 136 -3.35 0.29 -15.93
CA ALA A 136 -4.11 0.10 -14.70
C ALA A 136 -5.63 0.11 -14.97
N LEU A 137 -6.13 1.02 -15.80
CA LEU A 137 -7.54 1.11 -16.16
C LEU A 137 -8.00 -0.12 -16.98
N ALA A 138 -7.17 -0.60 -17.88
CA ALA A 138 -7.44 -1.83 -18.62
C ALA A 138 -7.53 -3.06 -17.68
N ILE A 139 -6.71 -3.10 -16.63
CA ILE A 139 -6.77 -4.13 -15.60
C ILE A 139 -8.02 -3.98 -14.74
N TYR A 140 -8.37 -2.76 -14.31
CA TYR A 140 -9.57 -2.50 -13.49
C TYR A 140 -10.85 -2.90 -14.21
N ALA A 141 -10.95 -2.65 -15.52
CA ALA A 141 -12.10 -3.05 -16.33
C ALA A 141 -12.33 -4.57 -16.39
N ARG A 142 -11.32 -5.38 -16.04
CA ARG A 142 -11.40 -6.84 -16.00
C ARG A 142 -11.78 -7.42 -14.63
N ILE A 143 -11.87 -6.59 -13.59
CA ILE A 143 -12.26 -7.06 -12.25
C ILE A 143 -13.73 -7.53 -12.32
N SER A 144 -13.95 -8.82 -12.17
CA SER A 144 -15.30 -9.41 -12.19
C SER A 144 -15.94 -9.51 -10.79
N ALA A 145 -15.13 -9.42 -9.74
CA ALA A 145 -15.60 -9.47 -8.35
C ALA A 145 -16.27 -8.15 -7.93
N PRO A 146 -17.25 -8.18 -7.01
CA PRO A 146 -17.69 -6.98 -6.33
C PRO A 146 -16.54 -6.34 -5.54
N VAL A 147 -16.36 -5.02 -5.71
CA VAL A 147 -15.32 -4.23 -5.05
C VAL A 147 -15.96 -3.23 -4.10
N LEU A 148 -15.51 -3.23 -2.85
CA LEU A 148 -15.76 -2.17 -1.89
C LEU A 148 -14.51 -1.30 -1.78
N SER A 149 -14.57 -0.07 -2.25
CA SER A 149 -13.53 0.95 -2.05
C SER A 149 -13.86 1.76 -0.82
N VAL A 150 -12.99 1.72 0.18
CA VAL A 150 -13.17 2.45 1.44
C VAL A 150 -12.16 3.57 1.53
N ILE A 151 -12.63 4.78 1.72
CA ILE A 151 -11.83 5.99 1.88
C ILE A 151 -12.04 6.61 3.26
N ALA A 152 -11.01 7.23 3.78
CA ALA A 152 -11.07 7.99 5.03
C ALA A 152 -11.64 9.40 4.81
N SER A 153 -12.07 10.04 5.90
CA SER A 153 -12.52 11.45 5.87
C SER A 153 -11.38 12.43 5.62
N ASP A 154 -10.17 12.11 6.08
CA ASP A 154 -8.98 12.93 5.84
C ASP A 154 -8.53 12.81 4.37
N ASP A 155 -8.08 13.93 3.80
CA ASP A 155 -7.56 13.95 2.43
C ASP A 155 -6.10 13.48 2.37
N SER A 156 -5.90 12.16 2.43
CA SER A 156 -4.58 11.54 2.30
C SER A 156 -3.90 11.87 0.97
N LEU A 157 -4.66 11.91 -0.12
CA LEU A 157 -4.11 12.22 -1.45
C LEU A 157 -3.62 13.66 -1.55
N GLY A 158 -4.40 14.61 -1.04
CA GLY A 158 -4.01 16.01 -1.01
C GLY A 158 -2.73 16.23 -0.20
N GLN A 159 -2.61 15.57 0.94
CA GLN A 159 -1.41 15.63 1.79
C GLN A 159 -0.16 15.09 1.08
N TRP A 160 -0.27 13.95 0.38
CA TRP A 160 0.90 13.30 -0.25
C TRP A 160 1.28 13.89 -1.58
N TRP A 161 0.28 14.18 -2.42
CA TRP A 161 0.53 14.52 -3.82
C TRP A 161 0.37 16.00 -4.14
N LYS A 162 -0.10 16.81 -3.20
CA LYS A 162 -0.19 18.29 -3.32
C LYS A 162 -0.81 18.72 -4.66
N GLY A 163 -1.95 18.11 -5.00
CA GLY A 163 -2.68 18.36 -6.24
C GLY A 163 -2.20 17.65 -7.50
N LYS A 164 -1.09 16.91 -7.44
CA LYS A 164 -0.63 16.11 -8.60
C LYS A 164 -1.48 14.85 -8.86
N PHE A 165 -2.21 14.42 -7.87
CA PHE A 165 -3.20 13.35 -7.94
C PHE A 165 -4.26 13.62 -6.87
N THR A 166 -5.53 13.59 -7.26
CA THR A 166 -6.65 14.01 -6.41
C THR A 166 -7.64 12.88 -6.18
N LEU A 167 -8.50 13.02 -5.17
CA LEU A 167 -9.60 12.09 -4.93
C LEU A 167 -10.60 12.07 -6.10
N ALA A 168 -10.82 13.20 -6.76
CA ALA A 168 -11.67 13.26 -7.95
C ALA A 168 -11.11 12.39 -9.08
N GLU A 169 -9.79 12.51 -9.35
CA GLU A 169 -9.12 11.68 -10.35
C GLU A 169 -9.11 10.19 -9.93
N HIS A 170 -8.94 9.89 -8.64
CA HIS A 170 -9.06 8.51 -8.15
C HIS A 170 -10.46 7.95 -8.45
N ARG A 171 -11.51 8.69 -8.12
CA ARG A 171 -12.90 8.27 -8.38
C ARG A 171 -13.18 8.06 -9.86
N GLU A 172 -12.66 8.93 -10.73
CA GLU A 172 -12.76 8.76 -12.19
C GLU A 172 -12.12 7.44 -12.63
N ARG A 173 -10.92 7.13 -12.15
CA ARG A 173 -10.24 5.85 -12.43
C ARG A 173 -11.03 4.64 -11.92
N MET A 174 -11.62 4.75 -10.74
CA MET A 174 -12.42 3.67 -10.14
C MET A 174 -13.71 3.37 -10.90
N GLN A 175 -14.24 4.30 -11.70
CA GLN A 175 -15.39 4.05 -12.58
C GLN A 175 -15.15 2.95 -13.62
N HIS A 176 -13.90 2.57 -13.88
CA HIS A 176 -13.56 1.45 -14.75
C HIS A 176 -13.81 0.08 -14.09
N VAL A 177 -14.04 0.02 -12.78
CA VAL A 177 -14.37 -1.21 -12.06
C VAL A 177 -15.87 -1.50 -12.23
N PRO A 178 -16.26 -2.65 -12.83
CA PRO A 178 -17.65 -2.90 -13.22
C PRO A 178 -18.63 -2.98 -12.05
N GLN A 179 -18.20 -3.48 -10.89
CA GLN A 179 -19.05 -3.68 -9.71
C GLN A 179 -18.41 -2.97 -8.50
N LEU A 180 -18.45 -1.64 -8.53
CA LEU A 180 -17.85 -0.80 -7.48
C LEU A 180 -18.91 -0.28 -6.50
N THR A 181 -18.63 -0.38 -5.22
CA THR A 181 -19.26 0.37 -4.14
C THR A 181 -18.20 1.20 -3.42
N GLU A 182 -18.48 2.47 -3.15
CA GLU A 182 -17.62 3.32 -2.33
C GLU A 182 -18.25 3.50 -0.94
N ALA A 183 -17.43 3.40 0.10
CA ALA A 183 -17.78 3.77 1.45
C ALA A 183 -16.76 4.77 2.01
N ARG A 184 -17.19 5.63 2.92
CA ARG A 184 -16.34 6.60 3.62
C ARG A 184 -16.40 6.35 5.12
N ILE A 185 -15.23 6.37 5.75
CA ILE A 185 -15.11 6.30 7.21
C ILE A 185 -14.84 7.71 7.72
N GLU A 186 -15.74 8.22 8.54
CA GLU A 186 -15.60 9.53 9.17
C GLU A 186 -14.61 9.48 10.32
N ASP A 187 -14.01 10.62 10.66
CA ASP A 187 -13.02 10.79 11.73
C ASP A 187 -11.85 9.80 11.61
N ALA A 188 -11.40 9.55 10.37
CA ALA A 188 -10.31 8.63 10.07
C ALA A 188 -9.34 9.23 9.05
N GLY A 189 -8.08 8.85 9.19
CA GLY A 189 -7.01 9.11 8.22
C GLY A 189 -6.62 7.85 7.46
N HIS A 190 -5.42 7.87 6.85
CA HIS A 190 -4.94 6.76 6.03
C HIS A 190 -4.93 5.40 6.74
N MET A 191 -4.75 5.39 8.05
CA MET A 191 -4.77 4.17 8.87
C MET A 191 -6.17 3.91 9.45
N LEU A 192 -7.20 4.05 8.62
CA LEU A 192 -8.60 4.03 9.02
C LEU A 192 -9.00 2.83 9.91
N GLN A 193 -8.39 1.65 9.70
CA GLN A 193 -8.59 0.47 10.52
C GLN A 193 -7.97 0.58 11.93
N HIS A 194 -7.11 1.57 12.16
CA HIS A 194 -6.60 1.89 13.49
C HIS A 194 -7.40 3.01 14.16
N ASP A 195 -7.93 3.92 13.34
CA ASP A 195 -8.62 5.11 13.81
C ASP A 195 -10.08 4.76 14.21
N GLN A 196 -10.73 3.97 13.37
CA GLN A 196 -12.14 3.52 13.55
C GLN A 196 -12.21 1.99 13.28
N PRO A 197 -11.77 1.15 14.24
CA PRO A 197 -11.74 -0.31 14.12
C PRO A 197 -13.11 -0.98 14.10
#